data_425bed96e4047d159fe9fab632d60eb2
#
_entry.id   425bed96e4047d159fe9fab632d60eb2
#
_cell.length_a   1.000
_cell.length_b   1.000
_cell.length_c   1.000
_cell.angle_alpha   90.00
_cell.angle_beta   90.00
_cell.angle_gamma   90.00
#
_symmetry.space_group_name_H-M   'P 1'
#
loop_
_entity.id
_entity.type
_entity.pdbx_description
1 polymer ?
#
loop_
_entity_poly.entity_id
_entity_poly.type
_entity_poly.pdbx_seq_one_letter_code
_entity_poly.pdbx_strand_id
1 'polypeptide(L)'
;MFRKLYKQLHKRIRLLHNKGREPYLSLSKILGFYPDNLQIYEQALLHKSSSVETGDGKWLNNERLEFLGDGILDAAVADIVYKRYPNKREGFLTNTRSKIVQRETMNKVAVQLGLDQMVVYSTKINSHNNHMYGNALEALIGAIYLDQGYDVCYKFIRDVMIEKYIDVDLSLIHISEPTRPISI
;
A
#
# COMPACT_ATOMS: atom_id res chain seq x y z
N MET A 1 7.19 25.22 15.62
CA MET A 1 7.31 24.38 16.83
C MET A 1 5.94 24.06 17.43
N PHE A 2 5.06 25.01 17.70
CA PHE A 2 3.72 24.82 18.28
C PHE A 2 2.78 23.90 17.49
N ARG A 3 2.81 23.94 16.14
CA ARG A 3 1.94 23.11 15.28
C ARG A 3 2.26 21.60 15.37
N LYS A 4 3.53 21.24 15.60
CA LYS A 4 3.94 19.84 15.84
C LYS A 4 3.48 19.34 17.21
N LEU A 5 3.60 20.18 18.23
CA LEU A 5 3.18 19.86 19.59
C LEU A 5 1.66 19.68 19.71
N TYR A 6 0.91 20.56 19.04
CA TYR A 6 -0.57 20.50 18.96
C TYR A 6 -1.03 19.22 18.25
N LYS A 7 -0.42 18.86 17.11
CA LYS A 7 -0.70 17.58 16.42
C LYS A 7 -0.39 16.36 17.30
N GLN A 8 0.71 16.35 18.04
CA GLN A 8 1.05 15.26 18.95
C GLN A 8 0.07 15.17 20.14
N LEU A 9 -0.36 16.28 20.69
CA LEU A 9 -1.32 16.32 21.79
C LEU A 9 -2.71 15.83 21.33
N HIS A 10 -3.16 16.28 20.15
CA HIS A 10 -4.40 15.81 19.53
C HIS A 10 -4.36 14.29 19.22
N LYS A 11 -3.22 13.78 18.76
CA LYS A 11 -3.02 12.33 18.54
C LYS A 11 -3.14 11.54 19.85
N ARG A 12 -2.58 12.06 20.96
CA ARG A 12 -2.69 11.41 22.29
C ARG A 12 -4.11 11.43 22.84
N ILE A 13 -4.85 12.51 22.65
CA ILE A 13 -6.25 12.64 23.09
C ILE A 13 -7.15 11.68 22.28
N ARG A 14 -6.95 11.56 20.97
CA ARG A 14 -7.64 10.58 20.11
C ARG A 14 -7.35 9.13 20.53
N LEU A 15 -6.10 8.83 20.91
CA LEU A 15 -5.73 7.53 21.46
C LEU A 15 -6.52 7.17 22.71
N LEU A 16 -6.73 8.14 23.61
CA LEU A 16 -7.51 7.93 24.83
C LEU A 16 -9.00 7.72 24.52
N HIS A 17 -9.52 8.35 23.46
CA HIS A 17 -10.92 8.21 23.05
C HIS A 17 -11.19 6.91 22.27
N ASN A 18 -10.20 6.38 21.54
CA ASN A 18 -10.30 5.17 20.71
C ASN A 18 -9.70 3.91 21.36
N LYS A 19 -9.34 3.97 22.65
CA LYS A 19 -8.71 2.86 23.41
C LYS A 19 -9.51 1.54 23.43
N GLY A 20 -10.71 1.49 22.87
CA GLY A 20 -11.55 0.29 22.80
C GLY A 20 -11.85 -0.21 21.37
N ARG A 21 -11.28 0.40 20.32
CA ARG A 21 -11.51 -0.03 18.94
C ARG A 21 -10.32 -0.84 18.43
N GLU A 22 -10.40 -2.16 18.59
CA GLU A 22 -9.41 -3.12 18.10
C GLU A 22 -8.98 -2.92 16.64
N PRO A 23 -9.89 -2.64 15.68
CA PRO A 23 -9.48 -2.38 14.29
C PRO A 23 -8.55 -1.17 14.15
N TYR A 24 -8.77 -0.11 14.94
CA TYR A 24 -7.94 1.10 14.92
C TYR A 24 -6.51 0.83 15.41
N LEU A 25 -6.36 0.05 16.48
CA LEU A 25 -5.06 -0.30 17.05
C LEU A 25 -4.29 -1.24 16.14
N SER A 26 -4.97 -2.23 15.55
CA SER A 26 -4.38 -3.15 14.59
C SER A 26 -3.91 -2.42 13.33
N LEU A 27 -4.74 -1.53 12.80
CA LEU A 27 -4.39 -0.71 11.65
C LEU A 27 -3.20 0.22 11.95
N SER A 28 -3.17 0.89 13.11
CA SER A 28 -2.05 1.78 13.48
C SER A 28 -0.72 1.04 13.64
N LYS A 29 -0.74 -0.23 14.03
CA LYS A 29 0.47 -1.08 14.07
C LYS A 29 1.00 -1.37 12.67
N ILE A 30 0.11 -1.64 11.72
CA ILE A 30 0.46 -1.85 10.31
C ILE A 30 1.03 -0.57 9.70
N LEU A 31 0.36 0.55 9.93
CA LEU A 31 0.72 1.85 9.35
C LEU A 31 2.00 2.45 9.95
N GLY A 32 2.33 2.14 11.22
CA GLY A 32 3.40 2.80 11.97
C GLY A 32 3.04 4.22 12.44
N PHE A 33 1.79 4.66 12.23
CA PHE A 33 1.25 5.94 12.68
C PHE A 33 -0.25 5.83 12.97
N TYR A 34 -0.83 6.89 13.55
CA TYR A 34 -2.27 6.94 13.83
C TYR A 34 -3.00 7.68 12.72
N PRO A 35 -4.04 7.07 12.10
CA PRO A 35 -4.91 7.72 11.13
C PRO A 35 -5.54 9.00 11.68
N ASP A 36 -5.64 10.04 10.86
CA ASP A 36 -6.42 11.24 11.18
C ASP A 36 -7.89 11.04 10.77
N ASN A 37 -8.14 10.36 9.64
CA ASN A 37 -9.48 9.99 9.16
C ASN A 37 -9.62 8.47 9.03
N LEU A 38 -10.18 7.81 10.06
CA LEU A 38 -10.34 6.36 10.06
C LEU A 38 -11.27 5.86 8.94
N GLN A 39 -12.27 6.64 8.56
CA GLN A 39 -13.29 6.21 7.58
C GLN A 39 -12.69 5.89 6.21
N ILE A 40 -11.65 6.64 5.77
CA ILE A 40 -11.02 6.38 4.48
C ILE A 40 -10.25 5.04 4.49
N TYR A 41 -9.72 4.62 5.64
CA TYR A 41 -9.06 3.33 5.78
C TYR A 41 -10.06 2.18 5.85
N GLU A 42 -11.21 2.38 6.51
CA GLU A 42 -12.32 1.43 6.48
C GLU A 42 -12.81 1.23 5.05
N GLN A 43 -12.92 2.32 4.28
CA GLN A 43 -13.26 2.24 2.85
C GLN A 43 -12.19 1.48 2.04
N ALA A 44 -10.90 1.68 2.31
CA ALA A 44 -9.81 0.98 1.63
C ALA A 44 -9.86 -0.53 1.84
N LEU A 45 -10.37 -0.96 2.98
CA LEU A 45 -10.53 -2.37 3.35
C LEU A 45 -11.87 -2.97 2.89
N LEU A 46 -12.77 -2.19 2.30
CA LEU A 46 -14.08 -2.63 1.83
C LEU A 46 -14.01 -3.07 0.36
N HIS A 47 -13.90 -4.38 0.13
CA HIS A 47 -13.85 -4.93 -1.21
C HIS A 47 -15.17 -4.68 -1.98
N LYS A 48 -15.10 -4.49 -3.30
CA LYS A 48 -16.26 -4.23 -4.16
C LYS A 48 -17.42 -5.22 -4.03
N SER A 49 -17.15 -6.46 -3.65
CA SER A 49 -18.20 -7.46 -3.43
C SER A 49 -19.07 -7.21 -2.21
N SER A 50 -18.63 -6.34 -1.31
CA SER A 50 -19.34 -5.91 -0.11
C SER A 50 -19.63 -4.41 -0.14
N SER A 51 -19.75 -3.83 -1.33
CA SER A 51 -20.08 -2.41 -1.50
C SER A 51 -21.34 -2.04 -0.72
N VAL A 52 -21.30 -0.87 -0.10
CA VAL A 52 -22.41 -0.30 0.66
C VAL A 52 -23.00 0.87 -0.12
N GLU A 53 -24.32 0.85 -0.33
CA GLU A 53 -25.02 1.99 -0.92
C GLU A 53 -25.08 3.14 0.08
N THR A 54 -24.65 4.32 -0.34
CA THR A 54 -24.76 5.53 0.44
C THR A 54 -26.09 6.23 0.18
N GLY A 55 -26.58 7.02 1.12
CA GLY A 55 -27.90 7.67 1.02
C GLY A 55 -28.08 8.61 -0.19
N ASP A 56 -27.01 8.91 -0.94
CA ASP A 56 -26.99 9.66 -2.19
C ASP A 56 -26.93 8.78 -3.45
N GLY A 57 -27.16 7.47 -3.31
CA GLY A 57 -27.20 6.50 -4.40
C GLY A 57 -25.83 6.09 -4.95
N LYS A 58 -24.73 6.42 -4.26
CA LYS A 58 -23.38 5.98 -4.64
C LYS A 58 -23.00 4.69 -3.92
N TRP A 59 -22.12 3.93 -4.54
CA TRP A 59 -21.57 2.71 -3.96
C TRP A 59 -20.22 2.99 -3.32
N LEU A 60 -20.12 2.76 -2.01
CA LEU A 60 -18.88 2.86 -1.27
C LEU A 60 -18.14 1.52 -1.33
N ASN A 61 -16.91 1.53 -1.84
CA ASN A 61 -15.96 0.43 -1.86
C ASN A 61 -14.54 0.97 -2.05
N ASN A 62 -13.57 0.08 -2.22
CA ASN A 62 -12.16 0.45 -2.33
C ASN A 62 -11.68 0.79 -3.75
N GLU A 63 -12.46 0.56 -4.81
CA GLU A 63 -11.97 0.68 -6.21
C GLU A 63 -11.36 2.04 -6.56
N ARG A 64 -11.95 3.13 -6.07
CA ARG A 64 -11.41 4.47 -6.34
C ARG A 64 -10.11 4.76 -5.60
N LEU A 65 -9.97 4.22 -4.40
CA LEU A 65 -8.73 4.32 -3.62
C LEU A 65 -7.64 3.41 -4.19
N GLU A 66 -7.99 2.22 -4.67
CA GLU A 66 -7.13 1.30 -5.41
C GLU A 66 -6.52 2.01 -6.62
N PHE A 67 -7.36 2.60 -7.48
CA PHE A 67 -6.90 3.36 -8.65
C PHE A 67 -5.90 4.47 -8.29
N LEU A 68 -6.19 5.24 -7.24
CA LEU A 68 -5.30 6.30 -6.78
C LEU A 68 -4.00 5.74 -6.21
N GLY A 69 -4.09 4.70 -5.40
CA GLY A 69 -2.95 4.09 -4.73
C GLY A 69 -2.00 3.39 -5.68
N ASP A 70 -2.50 2.74 -6.74
CA ASP A 70 -1.71 2.14 -7.82
C ASP A 70 -0.81 3.19 -8.48
N GLY A 71 -1.37 4.32 -8.90
CA GLY A 71 -0.58 5.40 -9.50
C GLY A 71 0.49 5.98 -8.56
N ILE A 72 0.18 6.12 -7.26
CA ILE A 72 1.14 6.60 -6.26
C ILE A 72 2.24 5.57 -6.00
N LEU A 73 1.87 4.30 -5.89
CA LEU A 73 2.80 3.19 -5.71
C LEU A 73 3.80 3.11 -6.86
N ASP A 74 3.32 3.15 -8.09
CA ASP A 74 4.15 3.11 -9.29
C ASP A 74 5.18 4.26 -9.31
N ALA A 75 4.75 5.48 -9.01
CA ALA A 75 5.63 6.64 -8.95
C ALA A 75 6.67 6.54 -7.82
N ALA A 76 6.24 6.13 -6.63
CA ALA A 76 7.13 5.98 -5.48
C ALA A 76 8.17 4.88 -5.70
N VAL A 77 7.75 3.72 -6.22
CA VAL A 77 8.66 2.60 -6.51
C VAL A 77 9.63 2.96 -7.61
N ALA A 78 9.20 3.68 -8.66
CA ALA A 78 10.10 4.18 -9.70
C ALA A 78 11.20 5.08 -9.12
N ASP A 79 10.87 6.02 -8.26
CA ASP A 79 11.83 6.91 -7.59
C ASP A 79 12.78 6.12 -6.67
N ILE A 80 12.28 5.17 -5.88
CA ILE A 80 13.08 4.33 -5.00
C ILE A 80 14.08 3.49 -5.80
N VAL A 81 13.62 2.82 -6.86
CA VAL A 81 14.46 1.98 -7.73
C VAL A 81 15.50 2.82 -8.45
N TYR A 82 15.12 3.99 -8.98
CA TYR A 82 16.05 4.90 -9.63
C TYR A 82 17.19 5.35 -8.70
N LYS A 83 16.87 5.75 -7.47
CA LYS A 83 17.85 6.18 -6.47
C LYS A 83 18.72 5.02 -5.95
N ARG A 84 18.16 3.83 -5.82
CA ARG A 84 18.87 2.65 -5.32
C ARG A 84 19.90 2.09 -6.31
N TYR A 85 19.64 2.24 -7.61
CA TYR A 85 20.46 1.66 -8.68
C TYR A 85 20.97 2.70 -9.69
N PRO A 86 21.80 3.66 -9.27
CA PRO A 86 22.21 4.81 -10.09
C PRO A 86 23.01 4.41 -11.35
N ASN A 87 23.64 3.22 -11.36
CA ASN A 87 24.48 2.75 -12.47
C ASN A 87 23.77 1.75 -13.39
N LYS A 88 22.47 1.45 -13.14
CA LYS A 88 21.72 0.50 -13.97
C LYS A 88 20.99 1.21 -15.10
N ARG A 89 20.82 0.49 -16.22
CA ARG A 89 20.10 0.98 -17.40
C ARG A 89 18.59 0.94 -17.19
N GLU A 90 17.85 1.67 -18.02
CA GLU A 90 16.41 1.80 -18.00
C GLU A 90 15.70 0.43 -17.95
N GLY A 91 16.09 -0.54 -18.80
CA GLY A 91 15.45 -1.86 -18.83
C GLY A 91 15.56 -2.63 -17.52
N PHE A 92 16.67 -2.47 -16.75
CA PHE A 92 16.80 -3.04 -15.41
C PHE A 92 15.83 -2.35 -14.44
N LEU A 93 15.76 -1.02 -14.46
CA LEU A 93 14.89 -0.24 -13.58
C LEU A 93 13.41 -0.57 -13.82
N THR A 94 13.00 -0.63 -15.07
CA THR A 94 11.63 -0.98 -15.46
C THR A 94 11.24 -2.40 -15.03
N ASN A 95 12.13 -3.37 -15.24
CA ASN A 95 11.86 -4.75 -14.83
C ASN A 95 11.84 -4.90 -13.30
N THR A 96 12.73 -4.20 -12.58
CA THR A 96 12.75 -4.20 -11.12
C THR A 96 11.46 -3.60 -10.55
N ARG A 97 11.04 -2.43 -11.06
CA ARG A 97 9.75 -1.84 -10.69
C ARG A 97 8.61 -2.82 -10.92
N SER A 98 8.50 -3.37 -12.13
CA SER A 98 7.42 -4.29 -12.51
C SER A 98 7.34 -5.52 -11.60
N LYS A 99 8.48 -6.06 -11.15
CA LYS A 99 8.52 -7.17 -10.18
C LYS A 99 8.06 -6.77 -8.79
N ILE A 100 8.35 -5.54 -8.37
CA ILE A 100 7.91 -5.01 -7.07
C ILE A 100 6.40 -4.83 -7.07
N VAL A 101 5.83 -4.16 -8.11
CA VAL A 101 4.41 -3.82 -8.15
C VAL A 101 3.51 -4.91 -8.74
N GLN A 102 4.07 -6.04 -9.16
CA GLN A 102 3.24 -7.13 -9.71
C GLN A 102 2.25 -7.68 -8.67
N ARG A 103 1.10 -8.12 -9.14
CA ARG A 103 -0.03 -8.59 -8.31
C ARG A 103 0.35 -9.64 -7.26
N GLU A 104 1.21 -10.59 -7.63
CA GLU A 104 1.66 -11.63 -6.69
C GLU A 104 2.45 -11.05 -5.52
N THR A 105 3.36 -10.12 -5.80
CA THR A 105 4.17 -9.44 -4.78
C THR A 105 3.26 -8.61 -3.88
N MET A 106 2.37 -7.80 -4.46
CA MET A 106 1.44 -6.97 -3.69
C MET A 106 0.54 -7.81 -2.80
N ASN A 107 0.06 -8.93 -3.31
CA ASN A 107 -0.77 -9.85 -2.52
C ASN A 107 -0.01 -10.50 -1.37
N LYS A 108 1.23 -10.93 -1.60
CA LYS A 108 2.11 -11.48 -0.53
C LYS A 108 2.36 -10.44 0.56
N VAL A 109 2.71 -9.21 0.17
CA VAL A 109 2.92 -8.11 1.11
C VAL A 109 1.66 -7.81 1.91
N ALA A 110 0.50 -7.76 1.27
CA ALA A 110 -0.79 -7.54 1.93
C ALA A 110 -1.07 -8.59 3.03
N VAL A 111 -0.84 -9.86 2.73
CA VAL A 111 -1.02 -10.97 3.70
C VAL A 111 0.01 -10.88 4.83
N GLN A 112 1.28 -10.58 4.52
CA GLN A 112 2.32 -10.41 5.54
C GLN A 112 2.07 -9.20 6.46
N LEU A 113 1.38 -8.18 5.96
CA LEU A 113 0.89 -7.06 6.75
C LEU A 113 -0.33 -7.41 7.62
N GLY A 114 -0.99 -8.55 7.38
CA GLY A 114 -2.21 -8.97 8.06
C GLY A 114 -3.49 -8.34 7.50
N LEU A 115 -3.46 -7.81 6.27
CA LEU A 115 -4.65 -7.23 5.64
C LEU A 115 -5.70 -8.27 5.29
N ASP A 116 -5.31 -9.54 5.10
CA ASP A 116 -6.21 -10.68 4.90
C ASP A 116 -7.20 -10.87 6.04
N GLN A 117 -6.84 -10.44 7.26
CA GLN A 117 -7.70 -10.48 8.45
C GLN A 117 -8.61 -9.24 8.57
N MET A 118 -8.38 -8.21 7.76
CA MET A 118 -9.06 -6.92 7.88
C MET A 118 -9.98 -6.60 6.70
N VAL A 119 -9.73 -7.20 5.53
CA VAL A 119 -10.53 -6.95 4.33
C VAL A 119 -11.93 -7.50 4.49
N VAL A 120 -12.92 -6.64 4.27
CA VAL A 120 -14.35 -6.99 4.29
C VAL A 120 -14.79 -7.38 2.89
N TYR A 121 -15.22 -8.62 2.71
CA TYR A 121 -15.69 -9.15 1.42
C TYR A 121 -16.85 -10.11 1.58
N SER A 122 -17.62 -10.31 0.52
CA SER A 122 -18.74 -11.28 0.52
C SER A 122 -18.21 -12.71 0.42
N THR A 123 -18.69 -13.58 1.33
CA THR A 123 -18.34 -15.02 1.37
C THR A 123 -18.80 -15.81 0.14
N LYS A 124 -19.62 -15.21 -0.73
CA LYS A 124 -20.06 -15.83 -2.00
C LYS A 124 -18.95 -15.85 -3.06
N ILE A 125 -17.83 -15.16 -2.82
CA ILE A 125 -16.67 -15.19 -3.71
C ILE A 125 -15.86 -16.43 -3.35
N ASN A 126 -15.64 -17.30 -4.34
CA ASN A 126 -14.68 -18.40 -4.20
C ASN A 126 -13.32 -17.80 -3.81
N SER A 127 -12.71 -18.30 -2.74
CA SER A 127 -11.44 -17.89 -2.15
C SER A 127 -10.22 -17.94 -3.11
N HIS A 128 -10.41 -18.40 -4.34
CA HIS A 128 -9.40 -18.40 -5.39
C HIS A 128 -9.13 -17.02 -6.01
N ASN A 129 -9.90 -15.98 -5.69
CA ASN A 129 -9.60 -14.62 -6.13
C ASN A 129 -8.54 -13.98 -5.21
N ASN A 130 -7.33 -14.51 -5.29
CA ASN A 130 -6.17 -14.07 -4.49
C ASN A 130 -5.73 -12.61 -4.69
N HIS A 131 -6.40 -11.87 -5.58
CA HIS A 131 -6.00 -10.49 -5.92
C HIS A 131 -6.62 -9.43 -4.99
N MET A 132 -7.64 -9.78 -4.21
CA MET A 132 -8.35 -8.81 -3.37
C MET A 132 -7.49 -8.16 -2.29
N TYR A 133 -6.50 -8.88 -1.78
CA TYR A 133 -5.63 -8.35 -0.74
C TYR A 133 -4.61 -7.36 -1.31
N GLY A 134 -4.07 -7.62 -2.52
CA GLY A 134 -3.23 -6.67 -3.25
C GLY A 134 -3.98 -5.38 -3.58
N ASN A 135 -5.21 -5.49 -4.08
CA ASN A 135 -6.08 -4.35 -4.35
C ASN A 135 -6.38 -3.54 -3.07
N ALA A 136 -6.59 -4.22 -1.94
CA ALA A 136 -6.77 -3.55 -0.64
C ALA A 136 -5.49 -2.83 -0.18
N LEU A 137 -4.31 -3.38 -0.47
CA LEU A 137 -3.04 -2.71 -0.18
C LEU A 137 -2.84 -1.45 -1.03
N GLU A 138 -3.15 -1.51 -2.32
CA GLU A 138 -3.15 -0.33 -3.19
C GLU A 138 -4.16 0.71 -2.68
N ALA A 139 -5.38 0.29 -2.33
CA ALA A 139 -6.37 1.18 -1.75
C ALA A 139 -5.90 1.80 -0.42
N LEU A 140 -5.18 1.03 0.41
CA LEU A 140 -4.57 1.51 1.65
C LEU A 140 -3.52 2.60 1.37
N ILE A 141 -2.69 2.43 0.35
CA ILE A 141 -1.73 3.45 -0.12
C ILE A 141 -2.47 4.72 -0.52
N GLY A 142 -3.56 4.61 -1.28
CA GLY A 142 -4.41 5.74 -1.63
C GLY A 142 -5.00 6.45 -0.41
N ALA A 143 -5.43 5.68 0.60
CA ALA A 143 -5.95 6.22 1.86
C ALA A 143 -4.85 6.96 2.65
N ILE A 144 -3.65 6.39 2.76
CA ILE A 144 -2.50 7.02 3.42
C ILE A 144 -2.16 8.36 2.74
N TYR A 145 -2.13 8.37 1.43
CA TYR A 145 -1.85 9.59 0.67
C TYR A 145 -2.87 10.69 0.95
N LEU A 146 -4.16 10.37 0.94
CA LEU A 146 -5.21 11.36 1.18
C LEU A 146 -5.26 11.85 2.64
N ASP A 147 -4.93 10.99 3.60
CA ASP A 147 -4.96 11.31 5.02
C ASP A 147 -3.70 12.02 5.52
N GLN A 148 -2.52 11.58 5.07
CA GLN A 148 -1.23 12.00 5.62
C GLN A 148 -0.31 12.71 4.61
N GLY A 149 -0.67 12.70 3.32
CA GLY A 149 0.13 13.29 2.24
C GLY A 149 1.23 12.37 1.71
N TYR A 150 1.89 12.85 0.64
CA TYR A 150 2.86 12.06 -0.12
C TYR A 150 4.06 11.59 0.70
N ASP A 151 4.65 12.45 1.53
CA ASP A 151 5.88 12.11 2.27
C ASP A 151 5.69 10.93 3.23
N VAL A 152 4.54 10.87 3.92
CA VAL A 152 4.22 9.76 4.83
C VAL A 152 3.90 8.50 4.02
N CYS A 153 3.19 8.64 2.92
CA CYS A 153 2.87 7.54 2.01
C CYS A 153 4.16 6.95 1.39
N TYR A 154 5.07 7.77 0.91
CA TYR A 154 6.36 7.36 0.37
C TYR A 154 7.19 6.60 1.42
N LYS A 155 7.24 7.08 2.67
CA LYS A 155 7.92 6.38 3.76
C LYS A 155 7.30 5.02 4.04
N PHE A 156 5.97 4.92 4.04
CA PHE A 156 5.28 3.65 4.22
C PHE A 156 5.66 2.64 3.11
N ILE A 157 5.65 3.07 1.85
CA ILE A 157 6.03 2.23 0.71
C ILE A 157 7.49 1.78 0.85
N ARG A 158 8.42 2.70 1.14
CA ARG A 158 9.84 2.39 1.27
C ARG A 158 10.14 1.49 2.48
N ASP A 159 9.79 1.94 3.68
CA ASP A 159 10.27 1.36 4.94
C ASP A 159 9.45 0.13 5.36
N VAL A 160 8.14 0.14 5.07
CA VAL A 160 7.26 -0.95 5.48
C VAL A 160 7.10 -1.98 4.37
N MET A 161 6.85 -1.56 3.13
CA MET A 161 6.61 -2.52 2.06
C MET A 161 7.93 -3.06 1.48
N ILE A 162 8.81 -2.18 1.00
CA ILE A 162 10.02 -2.61 0.26
C ILE A 162 11.07 -3.14 1.21
N GLU A 163 11.48 -2.38 2.23
CA GLU A 163 12.61 -2.78 3.07
C GLU A 163 12.28 -3.95 4.00
N LYS A 164 11.03 -4.09 4.41
CA LYS A 164 10.63 -5.12 5.38
C LYS A 164 10.09 -6.40 4.74
N TYR A 165 9.37 -6.31 3.63
CA TYR A 165 8.64 -7.44 3.06
C TYR A 165 9.01 -7.80 1.64
N ILE A 166 9.62 -6.88 0.90
CA ILE A 166 10.12 -7.18 -0.44
C ILE A 166 11.61 -7.33 -0.33
N ASP A 167 12.07 -8.59 -0.23
CA ASP A 167 13.49 -8.88 -0.33
C ASP A 167 13.94 -8.54 -1.75
N VAL A 168 14.46 -7.31 -1.88
CA VAL A 168 15.09 -6.83 -3.12
C VAL A 168 16.52 -7.36 -3.14
N ASP A 169 16.68 -8.63 -2.76
CA ASP A 169 17.96 -9.28 -2.91
C ASP A 169 18.23 -9.46 -4.41
N LEU A 170 19.30 -8.83 -4.85
CA LEU A 170 19.76 -8.83 -6.24
C LEU A 170 19.95 -10.24 -6.82
N SER A 171 20.05 -11.27 -5.98
CA SER A 171 20.13 -12.67 -6.38
C SER A 171 18.85 -13.17 -7.08
N LEU A 172 17.69 -12.60 -6.79
CA LEU A 172 16.42 -12.89 -7.46
C LEU A 172 16.17 -12.03 -8.71
N ILE A 173 16.95 -10.96 -8.89
CA ILE A 173 16.94 -10.11 -10.06
C ILE A 173 18.12 -10.46 -10.98
N HIS A 174 18.50 -11.72 -11.08
CA HIS A 174 19.36 -12.20 -12.17
C HIS A 174 18.59 -12.14 -13.48
N ILE A 175 18.54 -10.91 -14.03
CA ILE A 175 18.28 -10.70 -15.43
C ILE A 175 19.63 -10.90 -16.09
N SER A 176 19.81 -12.04 -16.74
CA SER A 176 20.79 -12.13 -17.83
C SER A 176 20.49 -10.95 -18.77
N GLU A 177 21.36 -9.92 -18.79
CA GLU A 177 21.30 -8.92 -19.85
C GLU A 177 21.30 -9.71 -21.16
N PRO A 178 20.35 -9.47 -22.07
CA PRO A 178 20.43 -10.09 -23.40
C PRO A 178 21.77 -9.66 -23.99
N THR A 179 22.67 -10.64 -24.13
CA THR A 179 23.92 -10.45 -24.88
C THR A 179 23.52 -9.99 -26.28
N ARG A 180 23.76 -8.69 -26.56
CA ARG A 180 23.65 -8.21 -27.94
C ARG A 180 24.63 -9.05 -28.78
N PRO A 181 24.18 -9.64 -29.90
CA PRO A 181 25.11 -10.22 -30.84
C PRO A 181 26.11 -9.13 -31.24
N ILE A 182 27.39 -9.38 -31.10
CA ILE A 182 28.45 -8.54 -31.65
C ILE A 182 28.25 -8.64 -33.15
N SER A 183 27.74 -7.58 -33.77
CA SER A 183 27.75 -7.46 -35.23
C SER A 183 29.22 -7.28 -35.63
N ILE A 184 29.77 -8.30 -36.27
CA ILE A 184 31.04 -8.25 -37.00
C ILE A 184 30.83 -7.50 -38.29
#